data_ee24af0782a8354491e2a6e9ff93fe0d
#
_entry.id   ee24af0782a8354491e2a6e9ff93fe0d
#
_cell.length_a   1.000
_cell.length_b   1.000
_cell.length_c   1.000
_cell.angle_alpha   90.00
_cell.angle_beta   90.00
_cell.angle_gamma   90.00
#
_symmetry.space_group_name_H-M   'P 1'
#
loop_
_entity.id
_entity.type
_entity.pdbx_description
1 polymer ?
#
loop_
_entity_poly.entity_id
_entity_poly.type
_entity_poly.pdbx_seq_one_letter_code
_entity_poly.pdbx_strand_id
1 'polypeptide(L)'
;LRLARNLISEGATVYVIVQDKNDGIRDDKYLECDTDEKAMGTYEMPISQKKRLRQGMQYVNQLYLKHKLEGIQNQWMISIHIDSQPEESRQDVFFYYQSESKKSKKKAKKLQEVFSEKYEKYQGRDYNGSVSSRPLFVMRASDPEPVYVELANIRNQKDRERIILPQNRQILADWLMEGFLK
;
A
#
# COMPACT_ATOMS: atom_id res chain seq x y z
N LEU A 1 0.46 -6.98 -5.16
CA LEU A 1 1.42 -8.06 -5.52
C LEU A 1 2.65 -7.56 -6.28
N ARG A 2 2.55 -6.62 -7.25
CA ARG A 2 3.72 -6.09 -7.98
C ARG A 2 4.76 -5.46 -7.06
N LEU A 3 4.35 -4.65 -6.08
CA LEU A 3 5.25 -4.09 -5.06
C LEU A 3 5.90 -5.20 -4.22
N ALA A 4 5.14 -6.22 -3.81
CA ALA A 4 5.67 -7.35 -3.06
C ALA A 4 6.78 -8.07 -3.85
N ARG A 5 6.54 -8.37 -5.12
CA ARG A 5 7.53 -8.96 -6.02
C ARG A 5 8.80 -8.10 -6.13
N ASN A 6 8.63 -6.80 -6.33
CA ASN A 6 9.75 -5.87 -6.45
C ASN A 6 10.60 -5.82 -5.16
N LEU A 7 9.94 -5.73 -3.98
CA LEU A 7 10.66 -5.72 -2.70
C LEU A 7 11.39 -7.04 -2.44
N ILE A 8 10.79 -8.18 -2.81
CA ILE A 8 11.44 -9.49 -2.70
C ILE A 8 12.70 -9.55 -3.58
N SER A 9 12.65 -9.00 -4.80
CA SER A 9 13.83 -8.96 -5.69
C SER A 9 14.98 -8.11 -5.14
N GLU A 10 14.67 -7.17 -4.25
CA GLU A 10 15.65 -6.36 -3.52
C GLU A 10 16.06 -6.97 -2.15
N GLY A 11 15.71 -8.23 -1.91
CA GLY A 11 16.11 -8.98 -0.72
C GLY A 11 15.22 -8.81 0.51
N ALA A 12 14.07 -8.15 0.39
CA ALA A 12 13.13 -8.04 1.51
C ALA A 12 12.34 -9.33 1.72
N THR A 13 12.06 -9.67 2.98
CA THR A 13 11.03 -10.66 3.32
C THR A 13 9.67 -9.98 3.35
N VAL A 14 8.74 -10.42 2.51
CA VAL A 14 7.41 -9.79 2.36
C VAL A 14 6.30 -10.77 2.65
N TYR A 15 5.36 -10.36 3.48
CA TYR A 15 4.13 -11.08 3.79
C TYR A 15 2.93 -10.33 3.20
N VAL A 16 2.17 -11.01 2.37
CA VAL A 16 0.90 -10.50 1.83
C VAL A 16 -0.22 -11.00 2.73
N ILE A 17 -0.86 -10.10 3.46
CA ILE A 17 -1.86 -10.46 4.49
C ILE A 17 -3.17 -10.94 3.87
N VAL A 18 -3.61 -10.30 2.78
CA VAL A 18 -4.78 -10.72 2.00
C VAL A 18 -4.25 -11.29 0.69
N GLN A 19 -4.54 -12.54 0.43
CA GLN A 19 -4.08 -13.26 -0.75
C GLN A 19 -5.26 -13.81 -1.53
N ASP A 20 -5.23 -13.53 -2.81
CA ASP A 20 -6.04 -14.16 -3.81
C ASP A 20 -5.17 -15.18 -4.55
N LYS A 21 -5.52 -16.45 -4.44
CA LYS A 21 -4.70 -17.54 -5.01
C LYS A 21 -4.91 -17.73 -6.51
N ASN A 22 -6.06 -17.33 -7.01
CA ASN A 22 -6.45 -17.54 -8.40
C ASN A 22 -6.02 -16.37 -9.26
N ASP A 23 -6.02 -15.16 -8.70
CA ASP A 23 -5.79 -13.95 -9.46
C ASP A 23 -4.31 -13.61 -9.69
N GLY A 24 -3.46 -13.70 -8.71
CA GLY A 24 -2.04 -13.42 -8.88
C GLY A 24 -1.75 -12.01 -9.39
N ILE A 25 -0.71 -11.88 -10.21
CA ILE A 25 -0.37 -10.63 -10.92
C ILE A 25 -0.97 -10.72 -12.31
N ARG A 26 -2.01 -9.94 -12.58
CA ARG A 26 -2.70 -9.91 -13.85
C ARG A 26 -2.45 -8.61 -14.63
N ASP A 27 -2.52 -8.72 -15.96
CA ASP A 27 -2.42 -7.59 -16.88
C ASP A 27 -3.78 -7.15 -17.42
N ASP A 28 -4.85 -7.80 -17.00
CA ASP A 28 -6.21 -7.42 -17.35
C ASP A 28 -6.56 -6.04 -16.79
N LYS A 29 -7.32 -5.26 -17.57
CA LYS A 29 -7.84 -3.96 -17.11
C LYS A 29 -8.93 -4.13 -16.07
N TYR A 30 -9.75 -5.13 -16.23
CA TYR A 30 -10.89 -5.46 -15.36
C TYR A 30 -10.79 -6.93 -14.96
N LEU A 31 -11.05 -7.20 -13.71
CA LEU A 31 -11.17 -8.54 -13.15
C LEU A 31 -12.64 -8.80 -12.83
N GLU A 32 -13.06 -10.04 -12.94
CA GLU A 32 -14.35 -10.46 -12.43
C GLU A 32 -14.36 -10.36 -10.90
N CYS A 33 -15.52 -10.01 -10.34
CA CYS A 33 -15.70 -10.00 -8.89
C CYS A 33 -15.81 -11.43 -8.38
N ASP A 34 -15.03 -11.78 -7.40
CA ASP A 34 -15.14 -13.01 -6.65
C ASP A 34 -15.02 -12.77 -5.13
N THR A 35 -14.95 -13.82 -4.34
CA THR A 35 -14.91 -13.74 -2.87
C THR A 35 -14.03 -14.84 -2.28
N ASP A 36 -12.98 -15.24 -3.00
CA ASP A 36 -12.13 -16.37 -2.62
C ASP A 36 -10.80 -15.94 -1.94
N GLU A 37 -10.62 -14.64 -1.68
CA GLU A 37 -9.47 -14.14 -0.95
C GLU A 37 -9.39 -14.76 0.45
N LYS A 38 -8.17 -15.09 0.84
CA LYS A 38 -7.83 -15.68 2.14
C LYS A 38 -6.87 -14.79 2.92
N ALA A 39 -7.08 -14.71 4.22
CA ALA A 39 -6.10 -14.11 5.10
C ALA A 39 -4.89 -15.05 5.22
N MET A 40 -3.68 -14.54 5.02
CA MET A 40 -2.42 -15.31 4.99
C MET A 40 -2.45 -16.51 4.03
N GLY A 41 -3.27 -16.44 2.98
CA GLY A 41 -3.44 -17.47 1.98
C GLY A 41 -4.17 -18.75 2.43
N THR A 42 -4.66 -18.78 3.66
CA THR A 42 -5.24 -20.01 4.27
C THR A 42 -6.55 -19.78 5.00
N TYR A 43 -6.66 -18.68 5.74
CA TYR A 43 -7.77 -18.44 6.66
C TYR A 43 -8.91 -17.68 5.99
N GLU A 44 -10.14 -18.09 6.30
CA GLU A 44 -11.35 -17.40 5.83
C GLU A 44 -11.39 -15.94 6.29
N MET A 45 -11.83 -15.08 5.39
CA MET A 45 -12.02 -13.67 5.70
C MET A 45 -13.43 -13.40 6.22
N PRO A 46 -13.60 -12.74 7.37
CA PRO A 46 -14.92 -12.38 7.87
C PRO A 46 -15.66 -11.45 6.91
N ILE A 47 -16.98 -11.60 6.78
CA ILE A 47 -17.83 -10.71 5.97
C ILE A 47 -17.74 -9.26 6.50
N SER A 48 -17.70 -9.08 7.82
CA SER A 48 -17.62 -7.75 8.45
C SER A 48 -16.26 -7.10 8.20
N GLN A 49 -16.26 -5.93 7.56
CA GLN A 49 -15.04 -5.13 7.33
C GLN A 49 -14.26 -4.88 8.63
N LYS A 50 -14.94 -4.53 9.72
CA LYS A 50 -14.29 -4.31 11.02
C LYS A 50 -13.57 -5.57 11.53
N LYS A 51 -14.15 -6.75 11.34
CA LYS A 51 -13.54 -8.03 11.72
C LYS A 51 -12.36 -8.36 10.80
N ARG A 52 -12.47 -8.12 9.48
CA ARG A 52 -11.35 -8.30 8.53
C ARG A 52 -10.14 -7.44 8.90
N LEU A 53 -10.36 -6.15 9.17
CA LEU A 53 -9.28 -5.25 9.58
C LEU A 53 -8.61 -5.71 10.88
N ARG A 54 -9.39 -6.16 11.86
CA ARG A 54 -8.84 -6.70 13.12
C ARG A 54 -8.04 -7.97 12.89
N GLN A 55 -8.57 -8.90 12.11
CA GLN A 55 -7.88 -10.15 11.75
C GLN A 55 -6.55 -9.84 11.04
N GLY A 56 -6.55 -8.96 10.04
CA GLY A 56 -5.32 -8.56 9.35
C GLY A 56 -4.28 -7.98 10.29
N MET A 57 -4.69 -7.09 11.21
CA MET A 57 -3.78 -6.50 12.20
C MET A 57 -3.25 -7.52 13.21
N GLN A 58 -4.02 -8.54 13.58
CA GLN A 58 -3.52 -9.64 14.40
C GLN A 58 -2.36 -10.38 13.72
N TYR A 59 -2.50 -10.71 12.43
CA TYR A 59 -1.41 -11.36 11.68
C TYR A 59 -0.18 -10.46 11.52
N VAL A 60 -0.38 -9.17 11.22
CA VAL A 60 0.71 -8.20 11.13
C VAL A 60 1.52 -8.16 12.43
N ASN A 61 0.84 -8.04 13.57
CA ASN A 61 1.50 -7.93 14.87
C ASN A 61 2.13 -9.25 15.33
N GLN A 62 1.54 -10.40 15.00
CA GLN A 62 2.16 -11.71 15.23
C GLN A 62 3.45 -11.88 14.43
N LEU A 63 3.46 -11.51 13.16
CA LEU A 63 4.68 -11.52 12.32
C LEU A 63 5.73 -10.56 12.86
N TYR A 64 5.32 -9.35 13.25
CA TYR A 64 6.22 -8.37 13.87
C TYR A 64 6.91 -8.94 15.11
N LEU A 65 6.13 -9.50 16.04
CA LEU A 65 6.67 -10.07 17.27
C LEU A 65 7.62 -11.24 16.98
N LYS A 66 7.23 -12.14 16.09
CA LYS A 66 8.08 -13.27 15.66
C LYS A 66 9.44 -12.76 15.19
N HIS A 67 9.47 -11.88 14.21
CA HIS A 67 10.73 -11.38 13.64
C HIS A 67 11.52 -10.47 14.58
N LYS A 68 10.84 -9.75 15.48
CA LYS A 68 11.51 -9.00 16.54
C LYS A 68 12.27 -9.91 17.49
N LEU A 69 11.73 -11.08 17.83
CA LEU A 69 12.41 -12.09 18.64
C LEU A 69 13.60 -12.72 17.90
N GLU A 70 13.55 -12.77 16.58
CA GLU A 70 14.67 -13.19 15.71
C GLU A 70 15.71 -12.09 15.50
N GLY A 71 15.55 -10.90 16.11
CA GLY A 71 16.49 -9.79 16.03
C GLY A 71 16.27 -8.83 14.85
N ILE A 72 15.19 -9.03 14.07
CA ILE A 72 14.88 -8.16 12.92
C ILE A 72 14.26 -6.85 13.41
N GLN A 73 14.98 -5.74 13.22
CA GLN A 73 14.58 -4.40 13.71
C GLN A 73 13.83 -3.57 12.66
N ASN A 74 14.11 -3.78 11.37
CA ASN A 74 13.54 -2.97 10.29
C ASN A 74 12.30 -3.64 9.72
N GLN A 75 11.15 -3.38 10.31
CA GLN A 75 9.88 -3.98 9.95
C GLN A 75 8.84 -2.89 9.64
N TRP A 76 8.12 -3.05 8.53
CA TRP A 76 7.14 -2.09 8.04
C TRP A 76 5.79 -2.75 7.75
N MET A 77 4.72 -2.06 8.09
CA MET A 77 3.38 -2.37 7.58
C MET A 77 3.03 -1.38 6.47
N ILE A 78 2.74 -1.91 5.29
CA ILE A 78 2.34 -1.12 4.12
C ILE A 78 0.88 -1.43 3.82
N SER A 79 0.02 -0.43 3.94
CA SER A 79 -1.40 -0.53 3.61
C SER A 79 -1.68 0.23 2.32
N ILE A 80 -2.15 -0.46 1.27
CA ILE A 80 -2.38 0.11 -0.05
C ILE A 80 -3.87 0.12 -0.33
N HIS A 81 -4.40 1.29 -0.66
CA HIS A 81 -5.81 1.53 -0.89
C HIS A 81 -6.07 2.36 -2.14
N ILE A 82 -7.31 2.40 -2.54
CA ILE A 82 -7.86 3.32 -3.54
C ILE A 82 -9.00 4.06 -2.85
N ASP A 83 -8.90 5.38 -2.79
CA ASP A 83 -9.88 6.23 -2.10
C ASP A 83 -11.17 6.42 -2.92
N SER A 84 -12.21 6.92 -2.27
CA SER A 84 -13.48 7.31 -2.89
C SER A 84 -13.86 8.70 -2.43
N GLN A 85 -13.38 9.71 -3.14
CA GLN A 85 -13.65 11.13 -2.93
C GLN A 85 -14.63 11.66 -3.99
N PRO A 86 -15.13 12.91 -3.89
CA PRO A 86 -15.89 13.51 -4.97
C PRO A 86 -15.21 13.36 -6.33
N GLU A 87 -15.99 13.26 -7.40
CA GLU A 87 -15.49 12.92 -8.74
C GLU A 87 -14.49 13.95 -9.28
N GLU A 88 -14.66 15.21 -8.93
CA GLU A 88 -13.78 16.31 -9.33
C GLU A 88 -12.42 16.25 -8.64
N SER A 89 -12.32 15.55 -7.52
CA SER A 89 -11.09 15.44 -6.73
C SER A 89 -10.13 14.45 -7.38
N ARG A 90 -9.12 14.95 -8.06
CA ARG A 90 -8.00 14.15 -8.54
C ARG A 90 -7.00 13.92 -7.41
N GLN A 91 -6.59 12.67 -7.25
CA GLN A 91 -5.54 12.28 -6.31
C GLN A 91 -4.37 11.69 -7.09
N ASP A 92 -3.19 12.29 -7.01
CA ASP A 92 -2.03 11.64 -7.61
C ASP A 92 -1.64 10.38 -6.81
N VAL A 93 -1.10 10.52 -5.64
CA VAL A 93 -0.96 9.47 -4.63
C VAL A 93 -0.87 10.18 -3.28
N PHE A 94 -1.56 9.71 -2.27
CA PHE A 94 -1.48 10.28 -0.93
C PHE A 94 -0.80 9.30 0.01
N PHE A 95 0.07 9.84 0.87
CA PHE A 95 0.78 9.07 1.87
C PHE A 95 0.35 9.52 3.27
N TYR A 96 -0.04 8.56 4.08
CA TYR A 96 -0.38 8.84 5.47
C TYR A 96 0.59 8.14 6.41
N TYR A 97 0.88 8.80 7.51
CA TYR A 97 1.75 8.31 8.57
C TYR A 97 1.07 8.37 9.93
N GLN A 98 1.54 7.55 10.87
CA GLN A 98 1.11 7.59 12.26
C GLN A 98 1.72 8.81 12.95
N SER A 99 0.88 9.64 13.59
CA SER A 99 1.30 10.94 14.18
C SER A 99 2.47 10.81 15.15
N GLU A 100 2.47 9.76 15.95
CA GLU A 100 3.48 9.52 16.99
C GLU A 100 4.79 8.92 16.45
N SER A 101 4.81 8.41 15.20
CA SER A 101 5.99 7.79 14.61
C SER A 101 6.80 8.75 13.73
N LYS A 102 7.98 9.13 14.21
CA LYS A 102 8.96 9.89 13.42
C LYS A 102 9.47 9.09 12.21
N LYS A 103 9.60 7.75 12.34
CA LYS A 103 10.03 6.86 11.26
C LYS A 103 8.99 6.78 10.16
N SER A 104 7.71 6.53 10.53
CA SER A 104 6.59 6.51 9.60
C SER A 104 6.48 7.84 8.83
N LYS A 105 6.57 8.99 9.53
CA LYS A 105 6.57 10.31 8.91
C LYS A 105 7.74 10.52 7.93
N LYS A 106 8.94 10.11 8.31
CA LYS A 106 10.14 10.22 7.46
C LYS A 106 9.97 9.39 6.18
N LYS A 107 9.47 8.16 6.31
CA LYS A 107 9.24 7.26 5.16
C LYS A 107 8.15 7.80 4.23
N ALA A 108 7.03 8.27 4.76
CA ALA A 108 5.96 8.87 3.96
C ALA A 108 6.45 10.10 3.17
N LYS A 109 7.28 10.96 3.77
CA LYS A 109 7.93 12.08 3.07
C LYS A 109 8.87 11.61 1.97
N LYS A 110 9.66 10.55 2.23
CA LYS A 110 10.58 9.99 1.23
C LYS A 110 9.86 9.44 0.01
N LEU A 111 8.75 8.74 0.25
CA LEU A 111 7.85 8.31 -0.82
C LEU A 111 7.32 9.49 -1.63
N GLN A 112 6.86 10.55 -0.98
CA GLN A 112 6.39 11.76 -1.67
C GLN A 112 7.50 12.40 -2.52
N GLU A 113 8.72 12.52 -2.01
CA GLU A 113 9.86 13.06 -2.75
C GLU A 113 10.10 12.26 -4.04
N VAL A 114 10.13 10.93 -3.97
CA VAL A 114 10.29 10.08 -5.15
C VAL A 114 9.17 10.31 -6.15
N PHE A 115 7.91 10.34 -5.70
CA PHE A 115 6.78 10.59 -6.59
C PHE A 115 6.85 11.98 -7.24
N SER A 116 7.21 13.02 -6.49
CA SER A 116 7.37 14.37 -7.03
C SER A 116 8.44 14.41 -8.13
N GLU A 117 9.63 13.86 -7.88
CA GLU A 117 10.72 13.76 -8.86
C GLU A 117 10.27 13.00 -10.14
N LYS A 118 9.52 11.90 -9.97
CA LYS A 118 9.06 11.09 -11.11
C LYS A 118 7.96 11.78 -11.93
N TYR A 119 7.04 12.48 -11.26
CA TYR A 119 6.00 13.24 -11.95
C TYR A 119 6.58 14.37 -12.78
N GLU A 120 7.49 15.15 -12.21
CA GLU A 120 8.22 16.19 -12.93
C GLU A 120 8.94 15.60 -14.16
N LYS A 121 9.72 14.56 -13.95
CA LYS A 121 10.56 13.96 -15.00
C LYS A 121 9.76 13.29 -16.12
N TYR A 122 8.68 12.56 -15.80
CA TYR A 122 8.00 11.70 -16.78
C TYR A 122 6.63 12.20 -17.20
N GLN A 123 6.01 13.09 -16.44
CA GLN A 123 4.70 13.63 -16.77
C GLN A 123 4.72 15.11 -17.12
N GLY A 124 5.86 15.79 -16.94
CA GLY A 124 6.01 17.23 -17.24
C GLY A 124 5.05 18.12 -16.46
N ARG A 125 4.64 17.70 -15.27
CA ARG A 125 3.74 18.42 -14.38
C ARG A 125 4.07 18.18 -12.93
N ASP A 126 3.64 19.11 -12.09
CA ASP A 126 3.76 18.98 -10.65
C ASP A 126 2.97 17.78 -10.10
N TYR A 127 3.53 17.17 -9.09
CA TYR A 127 2.86 16.17 -8.29
C TYR A 127 1.86 16.82 -7.34
N ASN A 128 0.59 16.44 -7.45
CA ASN A 128 -0.50 16.97 -6.63
C ASN A 128 -0.94 15.99 -5.53
N GLY A 129 0.01 15.28 -4.95
CA GLY A 129 -0.23 14.40 -3.82
C GLY A 129 0.15 15.05 -2.49
N SER A 130 -0.16 14.38 -1.39
CA SER A 130 0.07 14.91 -0.05
C SER A 130 0.68 13.90 0.91
N VAL A 131 1.32 14.41 1.97
CA VAL A 131 1.73 13.65 3.15
C VAL A 131 1.07 14.26 4.38
N SER A 132 0.29 13.46 5.10
CA SER A 132 -0.37 13.91 6.33
C SER A 132 -0.51 12.78 7.34
N SER A 133 -0.77 13.13 8.60
CA SER A 133 -1.13 12.13 9.60
C SER A 133 -2.63 11.86 9.57
N ARG A 134 -3.02 10.57 9.73
CA ARG A 134 -4.42 10.18 9.90
C ARG A 134 -4.56 9.12 10.98
N PRO A 135 -5.56 9.22 11.86
CA PRO A 135 -5.78 8.26 12.93
C PRO A 135 -6.54 7.01 12.43
N LEU A 136 -6.08 6.42 11.32
CA LEU A 136 -6.70 5.22 10.75
C LEU A 136 -6.49 4.02 11.69
N PHE A 137 -7.49 3.15 11.79
CA PHE A 137 -7.44 1.98 12.68
C PHE A 137 -6.19 1.13 12.43
N VAL A 138 -5.91 0.76 11.20
CA VAL A 138 -4.77 -0.09 10.84
C VAL A 138 -3.43 0.54 11.24
N MET A 139 -3.30 1.86 11.14
CA MET A 139 -2.08 2.55 11.51
C MET A 139 -1.89 2.62 13.03
N ARG A 140 -2.98 2.82 13.79
CA ARG A 140 -2.92 2.84 15.26
C ARG A 140 -2.74 1.46 15.88
N ALA A 141 -3.25 0.43 15.20
CA ALA A 141 -3.20 -0.95 15.68
C ALA A 141 -1.94 -1.70 15.22
N SER A 142 -1.08 -1.07 14.43
CA SER A 142 0.15 -1.67 13.91
C SER A 142 1.28 -1.56 14.91
N ASP A 143 1.92 -2.70 15.24
CA ASP A 143 3.16 -2.74 16.00
C ASP A 143 4.39 -2.41 15.13
N PRO A 144 4.54 -2.90 13.88
CA PRO A 144 5.56 -2.40 12.97
C PRO A 144 5.25 -0.98 12.49
N GLU A 145 6.26 -0.26 12.02
CA GLU A 145 6.12 1.10 11.50
C GLU A 145 5.13 1.14 10.31
N PRO A 146 4.03 1.88 10.39
CA PRO A 146 3.01 1.86 9.35
C PRO A 146 3.21 2.98 8.33
N VAL A 147 2.96 2.66 7.06
CA VAL A 147 2.70 3.64 5.99
C VAL A 147 1.43 3.25 5.27
N TYR A 148 0.55 4.21 5.06
CA TYR A 148 -0.70 4.01 4.35
C TYR A 148 -0.69 4.82 3.05
N VAL A 149 -1.06 4.18 1.96
CA VAL A 149 -0.97 4.74 0.61
C VAL A 149 -2.35 4.73 -0.04
N GLU A 150 -2.84 5.89 -0.46
CA GLU A 150 -3.99 6.01 -1.36
C GLU A 150 -3.47 6.25 -2.77
N LEU A 151 -3.63 5.26 -3.64
CA LEU A 151 -3.07 5.30 -4.98
C LEU A 151 -3.85 6.21 -5.95
N ALA A 152 -5.14 6.40 -5.71
CA ALA A 152 -6.05 7.07 -6.63
C ALA A 152 -7.41 7.36 -5.99
N ASN A 153 -8.19 8.25 -6.57
CA ASN A 153 -9.63 8.38 -6.34
C ASN A 153 -10.38 7.54 -7.38
N ILE A 154 -11.05 6.46 -6.94
CA ILE A 154 -11.77 5.56 -7.85
C ILE A 154 -12.91 6.25 -8.61
N ARG A 155 -13.46 7.34 -8.10
CA ARG A 155 -14.52 8.12 -8.75
C ARG A 155 -13.99 9.08 -9.82
N ASN A 156 -12.73 9.48 -9.75
CA ASN A 156 -12.12 10.37 -10.74
C ASN A 156 -11.67 9.59 -11.98
N GLN A 157 -12.07 10.03 -13.17
CA GLN A 157 -11.77 9.35 -14.42
C GLN A 157 -10.26 9.24 -14.69
N LYS A 158 -9.51 10.34 -14.52
CA LYS A 158 -8.06 10.35 -14.79
C LYS A 158 -7.27 9.46 -13.82
N ASP A 159 -7.73 9.37 -12.58
CA ASP A 159 -7.14 8.48 -11.59
C ASP A 159 -7.43 7.00 -11.91
N ARG A 160 -8.68 6.69 -12.34
CA ARG A 160 -9.01 5.34 -12.82
C ARG A 160 -8.16 4.93 -14.00
N GLU A 161 -8.04 5.79 -15.02
CA GLU A 161 -7.20 5.52 -16.21
C GLU A 161 -5.75 5.22 -15.82
N ARG A 162 -5.23 5.91 -14.81
CA ARG A 162 -3.88 5.67 -14.30
C ARG A 162 -3.70 4.28 -13.68
N ILE A 163 -4.68 3.79 -12.91
CA ILE A 163 -4.55 2.51 -12.19
C ILE A 163 -5.06 1.29 -12.99
N ILE A 164 -5.88 1.49 -14.01
CA ILE A 164 -6.41 0.39 -14.85
C ILE A 164 -5.31 -0.20 -15.74
N LEU A 165 -4.38 0.62 -16.23
CA LEU A 165 -3.35 0.19 -17.16
C LEU A 165 -2.27 -0.64 -16.44
N PRO A 166 -1.96 -1.87 -16.89
CA PRO A 166 -0.99 -2.76 -16.25
C PRO A 166 0.40 -2.14 -16.12
N GLN A 167 0.86 -1.45 -17.15
CA GLN A 167 2.15 -0.75 -17.14
C GLN A 167 2.20 0.35 -16.08
N ASN A 168 1.11 1.09 -15.87
CA ASN A 168 1.06 2.12 -14.84
C ASN A 168 1.05 1.50 -13.43
N ARG A 169 0.38 0.37 -13.25
CA ARG A 169 0.44 -0.39 -11.98
C ARG A 169 1.86 -0.86 -11.67
N GLN A 170 2.62 -1.27 -12.70
CA GLN A 170 4.03 -1.61 -12.51
C GLN A 170 4.86 -0.39 -12.15
N ILE A 171 4.72 0.71 -12.87
CA ILE A 171 5.41 1.98 -12.58
C ILE A 171 5.14 2.46 -11.15
N LEU A 172 3.89 2.43 -10.70
CA LEU A 172 3.54 2.78 -9.30
C LEU A 172 4.24 1.86 -8.30
N ALA A 173 4.30 0.56 -8.57
CA ALA A 173 5.00 -0.40 -7.72
C ALA A 173 6.52 -0.14 -7.69
N ASP A 174 7.13 0.21 -8.82
CA ASP A 174 8.56 0.54 -8.92
C ASP A 174 8.91 1.80 -8.12
N TRP A 175 8.08 2.85 -8.24
CA TRP A 175 8.29 4.10 -7.51
C TRP A 175 8.06 3.94 -5.99
N LEU A 176 7.07 3.14 -5.60
CA LEU A 176 6.86 2.79 -4.20
C LEU A 176 8.08 2.03 -3.65
N MET A 177 8.56 1.01 -4.37
CA MET A 177 9.77 0.28 -3.97
C MET A 177 10.97 1.22 -3.80
N GLU A 178 11.25 2.09 -4.78
CA GLU A 178 12.35 3.07 -4.70
C GLU A 178 12.23 3.93 -3.43
N GLY A 179 11.02 4.42 -3.11
CA GLY A 179 10.78 5.22 -1.91
C GLY A 179 10.93 4.43 -0.60
N PHE A 180 10.66 3.12 -0.61
CA PHE A 180 10.89 2.26 0.56
C PHE A 180 12.37 1.91 0.76
N LEU A 181 13.16 1.83 -0.30
CA LEU A 181 14.60 1.52 -0.22
C LEU A 181 15.45 2.74 0.15
N LYS A 182 15.01 3.96 -0.18
CA LYS A 182 15.64 5.22 0.23
C LYS A 182 15.31 5.57 1.68
#